data_5d164ff62bdba7b5375d007205e17978
#
_entry.id   5d164ff62bdba7b5375d007205e17978
#
_cell.length_a   1.000
_cell.length_b   1.000
_cell.length_c   1.000
_cell.angle_alpha   90.00
_cell.angle_beta   90.00
_cell.angle_gamma   90.00
#
_symmetry.space_group_name_H-M   'P 1'
#
loop_
_entity.id
_entity.type
_entity.pdbx_description
1 polymer ?
#
loop_
_entity_poly.entity_id
_entity_poly.type
_entity_poly.pdbx_seq_one_letter_code
_entity_poly.pdbx_strand_id
1 'polypeptide(L)'
;MMKKNARYFLYLLSILSILGLMIVVSPAWSQEAKPETKAATATTATSQPAQAAEEDKPTGELSVSGLTKYIWRGYENTRNSIVVQPSMTVGYKGFSANLRGNLDTSPYAQSNINYSSTWTETDLTLSYSKTFGILNAGVGYIYYSLGAPNAGGVKPPDSQEVFVTLGLNTLLTPTLTAYKEVDHYRQYYFLLGVSHAFEFNKRVSLKLGASASYLQSDYADAVLFNAGGGYGGYPKFTDNYQATNDKFSNFHDGLLTASLPISLVKYITVAPTVSYAFPLTNDAKNEIKARGKQANP
;
A
#
# COMPACT_ATOMS: atom_id res chain seq x y z
N MET A 1 19.75 -2.11 -39.35
CA MET A 1 19.87 -2.12 -37.89
C MET A 1 18.64 -1.55 -37.16
N MET A 2 17.78 -0.74 -37.79
CA MET A 2 16.56 -0.14 -37.18
C MET A 2 15.36 -1.09 -36.90
N LYS A 3 15.25 -2.23 -37.60
CA LYS A 3 14.10 -3.14 -37.44
C LYS A 3 14.11 -4.02 -36.17
N LYS A 4 15.24 -4.21 -35.51
CA LYS A 4 15.32 -4.98 -34.25
C LYS A 4 14.82 -4.18 -33.03
N ASN A 5 15.08 -2.87 -32.98
CA ASN A 5 14.69 -2.02 -31.86
C ASN A 5 13.18 -1.79 -31.78
N ALA A 6 12.47 -1.79 -32.93
CA ALA A 6 11.00 -1.67 -32.96
C ALA A 6 10.29 -2.92 -32.39
N ARG A 7 10.88 -4.12 -32.52
CA ARG A 7 10.30 -5.33 -31.93
C ARG A 7 10.45 -5.36 -30.40
N TYR A 8 11.58 -4.90 -29.85
CA TYR A 8 11.73 -4.79 -28.39
C TYR A 8 10.82 -3.72 -27.79
N PHE A 9 10.56 -2.63 -28.52
CA PHE A 9 9.61 -1.60 -28.10
C PHE A 9 8.16 -2.12 -28.11
N LEU A 10 7.76 -2.95 -29.08
CA LEU A 10 6.47 -3.62 -29.11
C LEU A 10 6.32 -4.71 -28.03
N TYR A 11 7.40 -5.43 -27.70
CA TYR A 11 7.39 -6.37 -26.57
C TYR A 11 7.31 -5.62 -25.22
N LEU A 12 7.98 -4.48 -25.08
CA LEU A 12 7.81 -3.63 -23.89
C LEU A 12 6.37 -3.12 -23.75
N LEU A 13 5.74 -2.71 -24.85
CA LEU A 13 4.34 -2.28 -24.87
C LEU A 13 3.36 -3.42 -24.55
N SER A 14 3.64 -4.64 -24.97
CA SER A 14 2.79 -5.81 -24.64
C SER A 14 2.97 -6.29 -23.19
N ILE A 15 4.12 -6.05 -22.57
CA ILE A 15 4.32 -6.28 -21.13
C ILE A 15 3.63 -5.19 -20.31
N LEU A 16 3.51 -3.96 -20.83
CA LEU A 16 2.79 -2.86 -20.20
C LEU A 16 1.26 -3.11 -20.06
N SER A 17 0.68 -4.03 -20.84
CA SER A 17 -0.76 -4.35 -20.75
C SER A 17 -1.16 -5.15 -19.50
N ILE A 18 -0.21 -5.57 -18.66
CA ILE A 18 -0.44 -6.29 -17.39
C ILE A 18 -0.24 -5.34 -16.18
N LEU A 19 0.06 -4.06 -16.43
CA LEU A 19 0.38 -3.09 -15.39
C LEU A 19 -0.88 -2.43 -14.81
N GLY A 20 -0.92 -2.28 -13.49
CA GLY A 20 -1.87 -1.41 -12.82
C GLY A 20 -1.68 0.05 -13.26
N LEU A 21 -2.75 0.72 -13.66
CA LEU A 21 -2.75 2.12 -14.07
C LEU A 21 -3.15 3.01 -12.88
N MET A 22 -2.27 3.94 -12.50
CA MET A 22 -2.60 4.98 -11.52
C MET A 22 -2.78 6.32 -12.24
N ILE A 23 -3.92 6.97 -12.04
CA ILE A 23 -4.19 8.32 -12.51
C ILE A 23 -4.23 9.25 -11.31
N VAL A 24 -3.31 10.21 -11.27
CA VAL A 24 -3.25 11.24 -10.22
C VAL A 24 -3.71 12.58 -10.80
N VAL A 25 -4.73 13.18 -10.19
CA VAL A 25 -5.26 14.48 -10.57
C VAL A 25 -5.07 15.45 -9.40
N SER A 26 -4.27 16.49 -9.59
CA SER A 26 -4.05 17.53 -8.57
C SER A 26 -4.82 18.80 -8.95
N PRO A 27 -5.69 19.35 -8.08
CA PRO A 27 -6.44 20.57 -8.38
C PRO A 27 -5.57 21.84 -8.37
N ALA A 28 -6.00 22.81 -9.18
CA ALA A 28 -5.26 23.99 -9.61
C ALA A 28 -5.27 25.16 -8.61
N TRP A 29 -4.68 25.03 -7.43
CA TRP A 29 -4.63 26.13 -6.45
C TRP A 29 -3.22 26.56 -6.01
N SER A 30 -2.15 26.19 -6.70
CA SER A 30 -0.81 26.71 -6.40
C SER A 30 -0.15 27.35 -7.61
N GLN A 31 0.23 28.63 -7.45
CA GLN A 31 1.14 29.31 -8.37
C GLN A 31 2.54 28.69 -8.27
N GLU A 32 3.18 28.65 -9.43
CA GLU A 32 4.59 28.43 -9.72
C GLU A 32 5.51 28.06 -8.53
N ALA A 33 5.71 26.78 -8.30
CA ALA A 33 6.84 26.25 -7.56
C ALA A 33 7.59 25.26 -8.46
N LYS A 34 8.91 25.39 -8.45
CA LYS A 34 9.90 24.54 -9.08
C LYS A 34 9.52 23.05 -8.91
N PRO A 35 9.64 22.20 -9.93
CA PRO A 35 9.18 20.82 -9.82
C PRO A 35 10.03 20.05 -8.81
N GLU A 36 9.55 19.97 -7.58
CA GLU A 36 10.01 18.94 -6.65
C GLU A 36 9.25 17.67 -6.97
N THR A 37 9.97 16.63 -7.27
CA THR A 37 9.50 15.32 -7.70
C THR A 37 8.70 14.67 -6.57
N LYS A 38 7.38 14.86 -6.54
CA LYS A 38 6.51 14.08 -5.67
C LYS A 38 6.30 12.70 -6.30
N ALA A 39 6.94 11.74 -5.71
CA ALA A 39 6.87 10.36 -6.14
C ALA A 39 5.50 9.76 -5.76
N ALA A 40 4.69 9.46 -6.76
CA ALA A 40 3.53 8.59 -6.58
C ALA A 40 4.01 7.17 -6.31
N THR A 41 3.80 6.68 -5.10
CA THR A 41 4.12 5.32 -4.69
C THR A 41 3.00 4.39 -5.12
N ALA A 42 3.33 3.33 -5.86
CA ALA A 42 2.41 2.22 -6.03
C ALA A 42 2.20 1.59 -4.65
N THR A 43 1.00 1.70 -4.17
CA THR A 43 0.70 1.37 -2.79
C THR A 43 0.27 -0.07 -2.69
N THR A 44 1.15 -0.94 -2.24
CA THR A 44 0.71 -1.85 -1.21
C THR A 44 0.25 -0.97 -0.06
N ALA A 45 -0.89 -1.25 0.57
CA ALA A 45 -1.59 -0.40 1.51
C ALA A 45 -0.74 0.11 2.69
N THR A 46 0.26 0.88 2.37
CA THR A 46 1.02 1.69 3.30
C THR A 46 0.92 3.10 2.77
N SER A 47 -0.11 3.83 3.22
CA SER A 47 -0.17 5.25 3.01
C SER A 47 1.05 5.87 3.70
N GLN A 48 2.16 5.96 2.96
CA GLN A 48 3.26 6.82 3.39
C GLN A 48 2.66 8.22 3.43
N PRO A 49 2.70 8.94 4.57
CA PRO A 49 2.17 10.29 4.62
C PRO A 49 2.80 11.08 3.48
N ALA A 50 1.97 11.68 2.63
CA ALA A 50 2.45 12.60 1.63
C ALA A 50 3.31 13.63 2.36
N GLN A 51 4.53 13.82 1.91
CA GLN A 51 5.46 14.79 2.50
C GLN A 51 4.83 16.17 2.30
N ALA A 52 4.15 16.67 3.33
CA ALA A 52 3.55 17.98 3.31
C ALA A 52 4.70 18.98 3.31
N ALA A 53 4.92 19.64 2.19
CA ALA A 53 5.73 20.85 2.18
C ALA A 53 5.10 21.87 3.14
N GLU A 54 5.90 22.61 3.91
CA GLU A 54 5.42 23.75 4.70
C GLU A 54 5.01 24.87 3.72
N GLU A 55 3.92 24.68 3.01
CA GLU A 55 3.34 25.72 2.17
C GLU A 55 2.25 26.45 2.96
N ASP A 56 2.24 27.78 2.87
CA ASP A 56 1.18 28.62 3.47
C ASP A 56 -0.18 28.44 2.78
N LYS A 57 -0.30 27.51 1.84
CA LYS A 57 -1.52 27.19 1.08
C LYS A 57 -1.91 25.73 1.24
N PRO A 58 -3.21 25.43 1.36
CA PRO A 58 -3.68 24.06 1.33
C PRO A 58 -3.30 23.36 0.02
N THR A 59 -2.95 22.08 0.10
CA THR A 59 -2.72 21.20 -1.06
C THR A 59 -3.84 20.18 -1.16
N GLY A 60 -4.13 19.71 -2.37
CA GLY A 60 -5.10 18.65 -2.62
C GLY A 60 -4.60 17.73 -3.72
N GLU A 61 -4.88 16.43 -3.56
CA GLU A 61 -4.58 15.40 -4.55
C GLU A 61 -5.76 14.44 -4.66
N LEU A 62 -6.14 14.10 -5.89
CA LEU A 62 -7.07 13.02 -6.18
C LEU A 62 -6.32 11.98 -7.01
N SER A 63 -6.48 10.72 -6.66
CA SER A 63 -5.90 9.62 -7.43
C SER A 63 -6.88 8.47 -7.57
N VAL A 64 -6.72 7.69 -8.64
CA VAL A 64 -7.42 6.42 -8.85
C VAL A 64 -6.40 5.41 -9.33
N SER A 65 -6.27 4.31 -8.59
CA SER A 65 -5.42 3.18 -8.98
C SER A 65 -6.26 2.03 -9.48
N GLY A 66 -5.86 1.45 -10.63
CA GLY A 66 -6.37 0.16 -11.10
C GLY A 66 -5.31 -0.91 -10.87
N LEU A 67 -5.60 -1.93 -10.08
CA LEU A 67 -4.66 -2.97 -9.69
C LEU A 67 -5.12 -4.32 -10.21
N THR A 68 -4.19 -5.16 -10.65
CA THR A 68 -4.48 -6.55 -11.01
C THR A 68 -4.57 -7.48 -9.78
N LYS A 69 -4.05 -7.02 -8.65
CA LYS A 69 -4.10 -7.68 -7.34
C LYS A 69 -4.01 -6.64 -6.25
N TYR A 70 -4.76 -6.82 -5.17
CA TYR A 70 -4.58 -6.08 -3.94
C TYR A 70 -3.73 -6.91 -2.98
N ILE A 71 -2.49 -6.47 -2.75
CA ILE A 71 -1.58 -7.07 -1.78
C ILE A 71 -1.34 -6.06 -0.66
N TRP A 72 -1.60 -6.46 0.58
CA TRP A 72 -1.38 -5.65 1.77
C TRP A 72 -0.44 -6.40 2.72
N ARG A 73 0.73 -5.84 3.00
CA ARG A 73 1.75 -6.44 3.89
C ARG A 73 2.05 -7.91 3.56
N GLY A 74 2.21 -8.23 2.26
CA GLY A 74 2.44 -9.60 1.80
C GLY A 74 1.18 -10.44 1.62
N TYR A 75 0.03 -10.06 2.20
CA TYR A 75 -1.23 -10.79 2.04
C TYR A 75 -1.92 -10.43 0.73
N GLU A 76 -2.31 -11.45 -0.04
CA GLU A 76 -3.11 -11.29 -1.25
C GLU A 76 -4.59 -11.19 -0.85
N ASN A 77 -5.12 -9.96 -0.82
CA ASN A 77 -6.52 -9.69 -0.46
C ASN A 77 -7.48 -9.89 -1.63
N THR A 78 -6.98 -9.94 -2.88
CA THR A 78 -7.78 -10.21 -4.07
C THR A 78 -7.02 -11.13 -5.02
N ARG A 79 -7.74 -11.98 -5.75
CA ARG A 79 -7.16 -12.91 -6.72
C ARG A 79 -7.99 -12.93 -8.00
N ASN A 80 -7.31 -12.80 -9.17
CA ASN A 80 -7.95 -12.83 -10.47
C ASN A 80 -9.06 -11.75 -10.66
N SER A 81 -8.92 -10.63 -9.97
CA SER A 81 -9.86 -9.52 -9.97
C SER A 81 -9.13 -8.20 -10.19
N ILE A 82 -9.76 -7.30 -10.92
CA ILE A 82 -9.30 -5.92 -10.98
C ILE A 82 -9.83 -5.20 -9.73
N VAL A 83 -8.96 -4.44 -9.09
CA VAL A 83 -9.28 -3.62 -7.93
C VAL A 83 -9.15 -2.16 -8.30
N VAL A 84 -10.14 -1.35 -7.92
CA VAL A 84 -10.12 0.10 -8.13
C VAL A 84 -10.02 0.79 -6.79
N GLN A 85 -8.99 1.62 -6.61
CA GLN A 85 -8.72 2.33 -5.37
C GLN A 85 -8.71 3.85 -5.61
N PRO A 86 -9.85 4.54 -5.44
CA PRO A 86 -9.87 5.99 -5.37
C PRO A 86 -9.26 6.49 -4.07
N SER A 87 -8.57 7.62 -4.14
CA SER A 87 -7.97 8.25 -2.97
C SER A 87 -8.01 9.77 -3.10
N MET A 88 -8.24 10.45 -1.99
CA MET A 88 -8.19 11.90 -1.86
C MET A 88 -7.31 12.28 -0.69
N THR A 89 -6.37 13.20 -0.93
CA THR A 89 -5.50 13.75 0.11
C THR A 89 -5.66 15.26 0.17
N VAL A 90 -5.76 15.81 1.36
CA VAL A 90 -5.66 17.24 1.62
C VAL A 90 -4.54 17.49 2.64
N GLY A 91 -3.78 18.57 2.45
CA GLY A 91 -2.64 18.90 3.30
C GLY A 91 -2.56 20.39 3.60
N TYR A 92 -2.11 20.74 4.81
CA TYR A 92 -1.85 22.11 5.20
C TYR A 92 -0.86 22.17 6.37
N LYS A 93 0.24 22.91 6.20
CA LYS A 93 1.25 23.18 7.24
C LYS A 93 1.72 21.93 7.99
N GLY A 94 2.07 20.87 7.25
CA GLY A 94 2.53 19.61 7.80
C GLY A 94 1.41 18.64 8.17
N PHE A 95 0.18 19.09 8.36
CA PHE A 95 -0.98 18.19 8.54
C PHE A 95 -1.44 17.62 7.20
N SER A 96 -1.89 16.38 7.23
CA SER A 96 -2.49 15.71 6.08
C SER A 96 -3.66 14.85 6.52
N ALA A 97 -4.71 14.83 5.71
CA ALA A 97 -5.81 13.88 5.81
C ALA A 97 -5.98 13.18 4.46
N ASN A 98 -6.00 11.86 4.48
CA ASN A 98 -6.22 11.02 3.29
C ASN A 98 -7.42 10.12 3.52
N LEU A 99 -8.27 10.03 2.51
CA LEU A 99 -9.36 9.06 2.44
C LEU A 99 -9.12 8.17 1.23
N ARG A 100 -9.02 6.86 1.43
CA ARG A 100 -8.84 5.86 0.39
C ARG A 100 -9.96 4.83 0.46
N GLY A 101 -10.39 4.35 -0.69
CA GLY A 101 -11.34 3.26 -0.80
C GLY A 101 -10.81 2.09 -1.59
N ASN A 102 -11.42 0.93 -1.45
CA ASN A 102 -11.11 -0.28 -2.21
C ASN A 102 -12.38 -0.92 -2.75
N LEU A 103 -12.52 -0.91 -4.07
CA LEU A 103 -13.55 -1.60 -4.82
C LEU A 103 -12.95 -2.83 -5.49
N ASP A 104 -13.35 -4.03 -5.06
CA ASP A 104 -13.04 -5.27 -5.75
C ASP A 104 -14.11 -5.56 -6.79
N THR A 105 -13.71 -5.74 -8.06
CA THR A 105 -14.65 -5.96 -9.17
C THR A 105 -15.16 -7.40 -9.24
N SER A 106 -14.48 -8.35 -8.61
CA SER A 106 -14.86 -9.77 -8.54
C SER A 106 -14.30 -10.41 -7.27
N PRO A 107 -14.87 -10.08 -6.09
CA PRO A 107 -14.39 -10.61 -4.83
C PRO A 107 -14.46 -12.13 -4.80
N TYR A 108 -13.63 -12.74 -3.94
CA TYR A 108 -13.56 -14.18 -3.79
C TYR A 108 -14.92 -14.84 -3.60
N ALA A 109 -15.22 -15.81 -4.46
CA ALA A 109 -16.36 -16.68 -4.28
C ALA A 109 -16.13 -17.63 -3.10
N GLN A 110 -16.84 -17.46 -2.00
CA GLN A 110 -17.09 -18.56 -1.08
C GLN A 110 -18.19 -19.42 -1.70
N SER A 111 -17.83 -20.65 -2.15
CA SER A 111 -18.67 -21.69 -2.73
C SER A 111 -20.10 -21.31 -3.18
N ASN A 112 -20.33 -21.28 -4.48
CA ASN A 112 -21.64 -21.24 -5.14
C ASN A 112 -22.46 -19.94 -5.15
N ILE A 113 -21.87 -18.78 -4.80
CA ILE A 113 -22.54 -17.49 -4.91
C ILE A 113 -21.86 -16.66 -5.98
N ASN A 114 -22.61 -16.16 -6.97
CA ASN A 114 -22.12 -15.17 -7.93
C ASN A 114 -21.92 -13.83 -7.21
N TYR A 115 -20.68 -13.33 -7.20
CA TYR A 115 -20.34 -12.07 -6.58
C TYR A 115 -20.39 -10.94 -7.61
N SER A 116 -21.08 -9.88 -7.25
CA SER A 116 -20.97 -8.57 -7.87
C SER A 116 -19.76 -7.82 -7.27
N SER A 117 -19.29 -6.78 -7.97
CA SER A 117 -18.31 -5.85 -7.43
C SER A 117 -18.70 -5.36 -6.02
N THR A 118 -17.74 -5.31 -5.11
CA THR A 118 -18.00 -4.99 -3.71
C THR A 118 -16.98 -3.96 -3.20
N TRP A 119 -17.49 -2.97 -2.46
CA TRP A 119 -16.65 -2.05 -1.69
C TRP A 119 -16.18 -2.75 -0.42
N THR A 120 -14.89 -3.05 -0.32
CA THR A 120 -14.34 -3.93 0.71
C THR A 120 -13.57 -3.19 1.80
N GLU A 121 -13.19 -1.91 1.57
CA GLU A 121 -12.37 -1.17 2.53
C GLU A 121 -12.50 0.34 2.33
N THR A 122 -12.51 1.07 3.42
CA THR A 122 -12.35 2.54 3.45
C THR A 122 -11.37 2.91 4.55
N ASP A 123 -10.31 3.63 4.20
CA ASP A 123 -9.29 4.05 5.15
C ASP A 123 -9.29 5.56 5.31
N LEU A 124 -9.21 6.01 6.55
CA LEU A 124 -8.93 7.40 6.91
C LEU A 124 -7.54 7.47 7.55
N THR A 125 -6.62 8.21 6.93
CA THR A 125 -5.31 8.50 7.51
C THR A 125 -5.23 9.96 7.90
N LEU A 126 -4.86 10.24 9.14
CA LEU A 126 -4.53 11.57 9.64
C LEU A 126 -3.06 11.58 10.02
N SER A 127 -2.31 12.58 9.60
CA SER A 127 -0.88 12.65 9.91
C SER A 127 -0.38 14.07 10.07
N TYR A 128 0.75 14.19 10.75
CA TYR A 128 1.57 15.39 10.80
C TYR A 128 3.00 15.04 10.49
N SER A 129 3.65 15.80 9.63
CA SER A 129 5.07 15.61 9.30
C SER A 129 5.81 16.93 9.26
N LYS A 130 7.10 16.87 9.60
CA LYS A 130 8.00 18.03 9.57
C LYS A 130 9.39 17.63 9.14
N THR A 131 10.01 18.49 8.33
CA THR A 131 11.39 18.33 7.87
C THR A 131 12.34 19.12 8.76
N PHE A 132 13.43 18.48 9.19
CA PHE A 132 14.51 19.02 10.00
C PHE A 132 15.85 18.81 9.25
N GLY A 133 16.21 19.72 8.39
CA GLY A 133 17.37 19.54 7.51
C GLY A 133 17.19 18.34 6.58
N ILE A 134 18.00 17.30 6.72
CA ILE A 134 17.86 16.07 5.92
C ILE A 134 16.88 15.05 6.53
N LEU A 135 16.44 15.25 7.77
CA LEU A 135 15.52 14.35 8.46
C LEU A 135 14.07 14.78 8.23
N ASN A 136 13.25 13.84 7.78
CA ASN A 136 11.80 13.96 7.78
C ASN A 136 11.24 13.10 8.91
N ALA A 137 10.45 13.69 9.80
CA ALA A 137 9.78 12.98 10.86
C ALA A 137 8.27 13.16 10.72
N GLY A 138 7.51 12.09 10.96
CA GLY A 138 6.06 12.12 10.90
C GLY A 138 5.43 11.21 11.94
N VAL A 139 4.21 11.56 12.31
CA VAL A 139 3.34 10.74 13.16
C VAL A 139 1.95 10.71 12.54
N GLY A 140 1.19 9.67 12.79
CA GLY A 140 -0.18 9.63 12.28
C GLY A 140 -0.99 8.49 12.86
N TYR A 141 -2.24 8.46 12.40
CA TYR A 141 -3.26 7.51 12.78
C TYR A 141 -3.98 7.04 11.53
N ILE A 142 -4.30 5.76 11.48
CA ILE A 142 -5.08 5.16 10.40
C ILE A 142 -6.28 4.43 11.01
N TYR A 143 -7.46 4.71 10.47
CA TYR A 143 -8.67 3.92 10.71
C TYR A 143 -9.00 3.14 9.44
N TYR A 144 -9.09 1.82 9.56
CA TYR A 144 -9.48 0.91 8.50
C TYR A 144 -10.92 0.45 8.74
N SER A 145 -11.86 0.91 7.93
CA SER A 145 -13.22 0.37 7.90
C SER A 145 -13.28 -0.77 6.89
N LEU A 146 -13.33 -1.99 7.40
CA LEU A 146 -13.30 -3.20 6.60
C LEU A 146 -14.73 -3.65 6.28
N GLY A 147 -15.05 -3.80 5.00
CA GLY A 147 -16.31 -4.37 4.53
C GLY A 147 -16.26 -5.89 4.47
N ALA A 148 -17.43 -6.54 4.41
CA ALA A 148 -17.46 -7.95 4.10
C ALA A 148 -16.92 -8.19 2.67
N PRO A 149 -16.03 -9.18 2.48
CA PRO A 149 -15.44 -9.45 1.16
C PRO A 149 -16.47 -9.94 0.15
N ASN A 150 -17.68 -10.27 0.59
CA ASN A 150 -18.76 -10.76 -0.24
C ASN A 150 -20.14 -10.40 0.35
N ALA A 151 -21.16 -10.39 -0.49
CA ALA A 151 -22.54 -10.19 -0.05
C ALA A 151 -22.98 -11.33 0.88
N GLY A 152 -23.39 -11.00 2.11
CA GLY A 152 -23.75 -11.97 3.14
C GLY A 152 -22.57 -12.62 3.89
N GLY A 153 -21.34 -12.23 3.58
CA GLY A 153 -20.15 -12.65 4.31
C GLY A 153 -20.02 -11.98 5.68
N VAL A 154 -19.20 -12.58 6.54
CA VAL A 154 -18.88 -11.98 7.85
C VAL A 154 -17.96 -10.77 7.63
N LYS A 155 -18.39 -9.62 8.14
CA LYS A 155 -17.56 -8.40 8.15
C LYS A 155 -16.36 -8.62 9.10
N PRO A 156 -15.11 -8.43 8.64
CA PRO A 156 -13.96 -8.40 9.55
C PRO A 156 -14.11 -7.23 10.55
N PRO A 157 -13.56 -7.34 11.75
CA PRO A 157 -13.46 -6.20 12.65
C PRO A 157 -12.69 -5.06 11.98
N ASP A 158 -13.12 -3.83 12.19
CA ASP A 158 -12.37 -2.64 11.80
C ASP A 158 -11.01 -2.64 12.51
N SER A 159 -10.03 -1.93 11.98
CA SER A 159 -8.69 -1.87 12.54
C SER A 159 -8.23 -0.42 12.71
N GLN A 160 -7.38 -0.19 13.69
CA GLN A 160 -6.85 1.14 13.99
C GLN A 160 -5.34 1.04 14.23
N GLU A 161 -4.59 1.94 13.60
CA GLU A 161 -3.14 1.99 13.79
C GLU A 161 -2.68 3.40 14.12
N VAL A 162 -1.69 3.49 15.00
CA VAL A 162 -0.84 4.68 15.13
C VAL A 162 0.51 4.38 14.51
N PHE A 163 1.16 5.40 13.94
CA PHE A 163 2.47 5.21 13.34
C PHE A 163 3.41 6.39 13.57
N VAL A 164 4.70 6.07 13.50
CA VAL A 164 5.80 7.05 13.44
C VAL A 164 6.65 6.75 12.23
N THR A 165 7.01 7.78 11.47
CA THR A 165 7.88 7.67 10.29
C THR A 165 9.12 8.54 10.47
N LEU A 166 10.28 7.99 10.11
CA LEU A 166 11.55 8.70 10.01
C LEU A 166 12.14 8.45 8.62
N GLY A 167 12.44 9.51 7.88
CA GLY A 167 13.02 9.44 6.54
C GLY A 167 14.22 10.37 6.41
N LEU A 168 15.14 10.02 5.50
CA LEU A 168 16.29 10.86 5.19
C LEU A 168 16.22 11.33 3.74
N ASN A 169 16.38 12.63 3.52
CA ASN A 169 16.50 13.25 2.20
C ASN A 169 17.91 13.03 1.64
N THR A 170 18.20 11.80 1.23
CA THR A 170 19.47 11.36 0.62
C THR A 170 19.18 10.66 -0.70
N LEU A 171 20.21 10.22 -1.41
CA LEU A 171 20.10 9.60 -2.74
C LEU A 171 19.06 8.47 -2.79
N LEU A 172 19.01 7.59 -1.78
CA LEU A 172 18.11 6.44 -1.72
C LEU A 172 16.87 6.71 -0.84
N THR A 173 16.71 7.92 -0.32
CA THR A 173 15.59 8.31 0.55
C THR A 173 15.14 7.22 1.53
N PRO A 174 16.05 6.66 2.39
CA PRO A 174 15.66 5.59 3.31
C PRO A 174 14.60 6.10 4.28
N THR A 175 13.59 5.28 4.51
CA THR A 175 12.46 5.60 5.39
C THR A 175 12.13 4.40 6.27
N LEU A 176 12.05 4.63 7.57
CA LEU A 176 11.59 3.65 8.56
C LEU A 176 10.24 4.10 9.10
N THR A 177 9.24 3.25 9.01
CA THR A 177 7.94 3.48 9.64
C THR A 177 7.64 2.36 10.63
N ALA A 178 7.24 2.72 11.84
CA ALA A 178 6.78 1.81 12.87
C ALA A 178 5.28 2.03 13.06
N TYR A 179 4.50 0.98 12.85
CA TYR A 179 3.06 0.93 13.07
C TYR A 179 2.76 0.13 14.33
N LYS A 180 1.78 0.60 15.11
CA LYS A 180 1.17 -0.15 16.21
C LYS A 180 -0.33 -0.24 15.96
N GLU A 181 -0.81 -1.44 15.75
CA GLU A 181 -2.25 -1.70 15.76
C GLU A 181 -2.77 -1.66 17.19
N VAL A 182 -3.81 -0.88 17.43
CA VAL A 182 -4.30 -0.55 18.78
C VAL A 182 -5.72 -1.04 19.05
N ASP A 183 -6.33 -1.75 18.10
CA ASP A 183 -7.70 -2.25 18.20
C ASP A 183 -7.72 -3.80 18.26
N HIS A 184 -8.06 -4.49 17.15
CA HIS A 184 -8.36 -5.92 17.15
C HIS A 184 -7.17 -6.82 16.82
N TYR A 185 -6.22 -6.37 16.01
CA TYR A 185 -5.17 -7.22 15.43
C TYR A 185 -3.83 -7.17 16.15
N ARG A 186 -3.72 -6.47 17.22
CA ARG A 186 -2.64 -6.35 18.23
C ARG A 186 -1.24 -6.74 17.75
N GLN A 187 -0.62 -5.87 16.96
CA GLN A 187 0.71 -6.10 16.40
C GLN A 187 1.53 -4.82 16.29
N TYR A 188 2.84 -4.98 16.18
CA TYR A 188 3.75 -3.99 15.62
C TYR A 188 4.16 -4.41 14.22
N TYR A 189 4.22 -3.45 13.30
CA TYR A 189 4.76 -3.66 11.97
C TYR A 189 5.78 -2.58 11.67
N PHE A 190 7.02 -2.99 11.43
CA PHE A 190 8.12 -2.10 11.08
C PHE A 190 8.42 -2.24 9.61
N LEU A 191 8.52 -1.13 8.89
CA LEU A 191 8.78 -1.10 7.46
C LEU A 191 9.98 -0.22 7.17
N LEU A 192 11.04 -0.80 6.65
CA LEU A 192 12.19 -0.08 6.11
C LEU A 192 12.08 -0.07 4.59
N GLY A 193 12.04 1.13 4.01
CA GLY A 193 11.99 1.33 2.57
C GLY A 193 13.16 2.17 2.08
N VAL A 194 13.55 1.94 0.82
CA VAL A 194 14.45 2.79 0.05
C VAL A 194 13.87 3.03 -1.32
N SER A 195 14.10 4.21 -1.89
CA SER A 195 13.69 4.50 -3.25
C SER A 195 14.59 5.53 -3.91
N HIS A 196 14.64 5.47 -5.26
CA HIS A 196 15.32 6.47 -6.06
C HIS A 196 14.55 6.74 -7.34
N ALA A 197 14.51 8.00 -7.75
CA ALA A 197 13.90 8.44 -9.00
C ALA A 197 14.99 8.87 -10.00
N PHE A 198 14.94 8.30 -11.20
CA PHE A 198 15.78 8.67 -12.34
C PHE A 198 14.97 9.57 -13.26
N GLU A 199 15.30 10.86 -13.27
CA GLU A 199 14.61 11.85 -14.11
C GLU A 199 15.13 11.76 -15.54
N PHE A 200 14.32 11.31 -16.49
CA PHE A 200 14.69 11.30 -17.92
C PHE A 200 14.48 12.67 -18.57
N ASN A 201 13.43 13.34 -18.16
CA ASN A 201 13.09 14.71 -18.58
C ASN A 201 12.06 15.32 -17.60
N LYS A 202 11.61 16.56 -17.87
CA LYS A 202 10.62 17.27 -17.01
C LYS A 202 9.25 16.58 -16.87
N ARG A 203 8.96 15.55 -17.68
CA ARG A 203 7.65 14.87 -17.70
C ARG A 203 7.71 13.39 -17.39
N VAL A 204 8.86 12.77 -17.49
CA VAL A 204 9.02 11.31 -17.38
C VAL A 204 10.16 10.99 -16.44
N SER A 205 9.88 10.16 -15.44
CA SER A 205 10.88 9.58 -14.56
C SER A 205 10.67 8.08 -14.39
N LEU A 206 11.70 7.36 -13.93
CA LEU A 206 11.61 5.98 -13.47
C LEU A 206 11.87 5.98 -11.97
N LYS A 207 10.90 5.56 -11.17
CA LYS A 207 11.07 5.38 -9.74
C LYS A 207 11.24 3.89 -9.43
N LEU A 208 12.35 3.54 -8.79
CA LEU A 208 12.61 2.22 -8.24
C LEU A 208 12.50 2.27 -6.72
N GLY A 209 11.92 1.23 -6.13
CA GLY A 209 11.78 1.11 -4.68
C GLY A 209 11.98 -0.32 -4.22
N ALA A 210 12.45 -0.46 -3.00
CA ALA A 210 12.53 -1.73 -2.29
C ALA A 210 12.19 -1.51 -0.82
N SER A 211 11.53 -2.50 -0.21
CA SER A 211 11.27 -2.47 1.22
C SER A 211 11.35 -3.85 1.84
N ALA A 212 11.59 -3.86 3.14
CA ALA A 212 11.58 -5.03 3.99
C ALA A 212 10.84 -4.71 5.28
N SER A 213 10.08 -5.67 5.78
CA SER A 213 9.28 -5.49 6.98
C SER A 213 9.63 -6.50 8.07
N TYR A 214 9.29 -6.14 9.30
CA TYR A 214 9.33 -7.00 10.48
C TYR A 214 7.98 -6.91 11.18
N LEU A 215 7.34 -8.06 11.41
CA LEU A 215 6.08 -8.19 12.11
C LEU A 215 6.30 -8.77 13.49
N GLN A 216 5.75 -8.14 14.52
CA GLN A 216 5.74 -8.64 15.90
C GLN A 216 4.31 -8.66 16.40
N SER A 217 3.79 -9.82 16.70
CA SER A 217 2.46 -10.00 17.26
C SER A 217 2.47 -9.92 18.79
N ASP A 218 1.43 -9.34 19.37
CA ASP A 218 1.25 -9.34 20.84
C ASP A 218 0.59 -10.63 21.33
N TYR A 219 -0.15 -11.34 20.46
CA TYR A 219 -0.89 -12.57 20.79
C TYR A 219 -0.54 -13.70 19.82
N ALA A 220 -0.57 -14.93 20.34
CA ALA A 220 -0.43 -16.14 19.51
C ALA A 220 -1.76 -16.55 18.86
N ASP A 221 -2.89 -16.17 19.46
CA ASP A 221 -4.21 -16.52 18.91
C ASP A 221 -4.52 -15.66 17.70
N ALA A 222 -5.02 -16.29 16.64
CA ALA A 222 -5.55 -15.58 15.49
C ALA A 222 -6.80 -14.79 15.88
N VAL A 223 -7.01 -13.65 15.20
CA VAL A 223 -8.26 -12.89 15.35
C VAL A 223 -9.42 -13.76 14.92
N LEU A 224 -10.35 -13.99 15.82
CA LEU A 224 -11.59 -14.69 15.51
C LEU A 224 -12.62 -13.69 14.97
N PHE A 225 -13.02 -13.86 13.73
CA PHE A 225 -14.09 -13.09 13.09
C PHE A 225 -15.47 -13.59 13.61
N ASN A 226 -15.79 -13.30 14.86
CA ASN A 226 -17.09 -13.59 15.42
C ASN A 226 -17.81 -12.29 15.81
N ALA A 227 -19.13 -12.35 15.91
CA ALA A 227 -19.99 -11.20 16.19
C ALA A 227 -19.72 -10.47 17.53
N GLY A 228 -18.77 -10.93 18.32
CA GLY A 228 -18.41 -10.35 19.62
C GLY A 228 -17.08 -9.58 19.65
N GLY A 229 -16.35 -9.47 18.54
CA GLY A 229 -15.12 -8.70 18.47
C GLY A 229 -14.06 -9.21 19.47
N GLY A 230 -13.39 -10.31 19.14
CA GLY A 230 -12.23 -10.77 19.91
C GLY A 230 -10.97 -9.97 19.58
N TYR A 231 -10.05 -9.86 20.54
CA TYR A 231 -8.68 -9.44 20.26
C TYR A 231 -7.87 -10.66 19.84
N GLY A 232 -6.98 -10.48 18.90
CA GLY A 232 -6.06 -11.52 18.49
C GLY A 232 -4.82 -10.93 17.85
N GLY A 233 -3.94 -11.79 17.38
CA GLY A 233 -2.70 -11.41 16.74
C GLY A 233 -2.39 -12.34 15.59
N TYR A 234 -1.10 -12.58 15.45
CA TYR A 234 -0.54 -13.39 14.38
C TYR A 234 0.23 -14.54 15.01
N PRO A 235 -0.30 -15.77 15.01
CA PRO A 235 0.45 -16.94 15.43
C PRO A 235 1.55 -17.29 14.44
N LYS A 236 2.57 -18.01 14.89
CA LYS A 236 3.43 -18.77 13.99
C LYS A 236 2.68 -19.95 13.42
N PHE A 237 3.03 -20.34 12.20
CA PHE A 237 2.48 -21.51 11.53
C PHE A 237 3.59 -22.53 11.23
N THR A 238 3.25 -23.80 11.35
CA THR A 238 4.11 -24.92 10.93
C THR A 238 4.19 -24.97 9.40
N ASP A 239 5.11 -25.79 8.86
CA ASP A 239 5.21 -26.02 7.40
C ASP A 239 3.95 -26.66 6.80
N ASN A 240 3.11 -27.28 7.62
CA ASN A 240 1.79 -27.79 7.22
C ASN A 240 0.66 -26.76 7.43
N TYR A 241 1.02 -25.48 7.65
CA TYR A 241 0.09 -24.37 7.83
C TYR A 241 -0.87 -24.49 9.03
N GLN A 242 -0.45 -25.20 10.09
CA GLN A 242 -1.19 -25.27 11.35
C GLN A 242 -0.69 -24.18 12.30
N ALA A 243 -1.62 -23.42 12.90
CA ALA A 243 -1.28 -22.43 13.90
C ALA A 243 -0.62 -23.10 15.11
N THR A 244 0.42 -22.46 15.64
CA THR A 244 1.07 -22.84 16.89
C THR A 244 0.62 -21.92 18.03
N ASN A 245 1.06 -22.21 19.26
CA ASN A 245 0.86 -21.34 20.41
C ASN A 245 1.93 -20.22 20.53
N ASP A 246 2.82 -20.13 19.54
CA ASP A 246 3.86 -19.11 19.52
C ASP A 246 3.40 -17.87 18.75
N LYS A 247 3.77 -16.70 19.26
CA LYS A 247 3.55 -15.41 18.58
C LYS A 247 4.46 -15.29 17.37
N PHE A 248 3.95 -14.75 16.27
CA PHE A 248 4.80 -14.36 15.16
C PHE A 248 5.72 -13.18 15.57
N SER A 249 7.01 -13.31 15.35
CA SER A 249 8.01 -12.26 15.59
C SER A 249 9.21 -12.53 14.69
N ASN A 250 9.17 -11.99 13.43
CA ASN A 250 10.22 -12.23 12.45
C ASN A 250 10.14 -11.20 11.29
N PHE A 251 11.18 -11.17 10.43
CA PHE A 251 11.06 -10.51 9.13
C PHE A 251 9.90 -11.13 8.34
N HIS A 252 9.05 -10.26 7.77
CA HIS A 252 7.77 -10.68 7.22
C HIS A 252 7.76 -10.63 5.70
N ASP A 253 7.57 -9.46 5.11
CA ASP A 253 7.47 -9.33 3.66
C ASP A 253 8.48 -8.34 3.08
N GLY A 254 8.90 -8.62 1.86
CA GLY A 254 9.67 -7.74 1.00
C GLY A 254 8.83 -7.28 -0.18
N LEU A 255 9.09 -6.06 -0.65
CA LEU A 255 8.46 -5.49 -1.81
C LEU A 255 9.48 -4.83 -2.71
N LEU A 256 9.44 -5.15 -4.00
CA LEU A 256 10.13 -4.42 -5.06
C LEU A 256 9.11 -3.68 -5.91
N THR A 257 9.42 -2.44 -6.29
CA THR A 257 8.55 -1.62 -7.14
C THR A 257 9.33 -0.95 -8.25
N ALA A 258 8.70 -0.85 -9.42
CA ALA A 258 9.17 -0.04 -10.53
C ALA A 258 7.96 0.74 -11.08
N SER A 259 8.02 2.06 -11.04
CA SER A 259 6.97 2.96 -11.51
C SER A 259 7.52 3.92 -12.54
N LEU A 260 6.71 4.27 -13.56
CA LEU A 260 7.05 5.20 -14.61
C LEU A 260 6.07 6.39 -14.59
N PRO A 261 6.23 7.37 -13.70
CA PRO A 261 5.40 8.57 -13.69
C PRO A 261 5.58 9.38 -14.98
N ILE A 262 4.46 9.69 -15.63
CA ILE A 262 4.38 10.46 -16.88
C ILE A 262 3.43 11.63 -16.66
N SER A 263 3.95 12.85 -16.55
CA SER A 263 3.17 14.06 -16.44
C SER A 263 2.62 14.45 -17.81
N LEU A 264 1.34 14.16 -18.03
CA LEU A 264 0.65 14.47 -19.30
C LEU A 264 0.45 15.97 -19.47
N VAL A 265 -0.03 16.60 -18.39
CA VAL A 265 -0.20 18.06 -18.25
C VAL A 265 0.14 18.47 -16.83
N LYS A 266 0.11 19.78 -16.52
CA LYS A 266 0.53 20.34 -15.22
C LYS A 266 -0.08 19.61 -13.99
N TYR A 267 -1.29 19.09 -14.11
CA TYR A 267 -2.07 18.53 -13.00
C TYR A 267 -2.44 17.06 -13.17
N ILE A 268 -2.01 16.42 -14.25
CA ILE A 268 -2.37 15.02 -14.52
C ILE A 268 -1.10 14.23 -14.77
N THR A 269 -0.88 13.23 -13.91
CA THR A 269 0.20 12.25 -14.05
C THR A 269 -0.40 10.85 -14.14
N VAL A 270 0.11 10.04 -15.05
CA VAL A 270 -0.18 8.61 -15.18
C VAL A 270 1.08 7.84 -14.81
N ALA A 271 0.97 6.85 -13.94
CA ALA A 271 2.12 6.12 -13.43
C ALA A 271 1.94 4.60 -13.54
N PRO A 272 2.21 4.00 -14.73
CA PRO A 272 2.31 2.54 -14.84
C PRO A 272 3.31 2.00 -13.82
N THR A 273 2.89 0.96 -13.07
CA THR A 273 3.69 0.42 -11.97
C THR A 273 3.66 -1.10 -11.97
N VAL A 274 4.82 -1.70 -11.71
CA VAL A 274 4.97 -3.14 -11.42
C VAL A 274 5.48 -3.28 -9.99
N SER A 275 4.87 -4.21 -9.26
CA SER A 275 5.30 -4.55 -7.90
C SER A 275 5.45 -6.06 -7.75
N TYR A 276 6.44 -6.47 -6.96
CA TYR A 276 6.68 -7.86 -6.60
C TYR A 276 6.82 -7.98 -5.09
N ALA A 277 5.84 -8.62 -4.45
CA ALA A 277 5.83 -8.89 -3.02
C ALA A 277 6.23 -10.35 -2.76
N PHE A 278 7.03 -10.59 -1.72
CA PHE A 278 7.53 -11.92 -1.36
C PHE A 278 7.77 -12.03 0.14
N PRO A 279 7.61 -13.24 0.72
CA PRO A 279 7.94 -13.46 2.12
C PRO A 279 9.47 -13.44 2.31
N LEU A 280 9.93 -12.82 3.42
CA LEU A 280 11.37 -12.72 3.73
C LEU A 280 11.91 -13.92 4.50
N THR A 281 11.03 -14.69 5.16
CA THR A 281 11.40 -15.87 5.96
C THR A 281 10.45 -17.03 5.72
N ASN A 282 10.82 -18.23 6.14
CA ASN A 282 9.94 -19.39 6.09
C ASN A 282 8.74 -19.22 7.04
N ASP A 283 8.94 -18.61 8.22
CA ASP A 283 7.85 -18.30 9.14
C ASP A 283 6.81 -17.40 8.46
N ALA A 284 7.26 -16.33 7.78
CA ALA A 284 6.38 -15.43 7.02
C ALA A 284 5.68 -16.13 5.85
N LYS A 285 6.41 -16.97 5.11
CA LYS A 285 5.83 -17.76 4.04
C LYS A 285 4.69 -18.67 4.54
N ASN A 286 4.91 -19.32 5.68
CA ASN A 286 3.91 -20.21 6.27
C ASN A 286 2.70 -19.41 6.77
N GLU A 287 2.93 -18.28 7.42
CA GLU A 287 1.89 -17.40 7.94
C GLU A 287 1.04 -16.81 6.81
N ILE A 288 1.65 -16.21 5.79
CA ILE A 288 0.96 -15.63 4.63
C ILE A 288 0.14 -16.71 3.88
N LYS A 289 0.72 -17.89 3.68
CA LYS A 289 0.02 -19.00 3.01
C LYS A 289 -1.13 -19.57 3.84
N ALA A 290 -0.95 -19.69 5.17
CA ALA A 290 -1.99 -20.18 6.05
C ALA A 290 -3.20 -19.25 6.03
N ARG A 291 -2.99 -17.94 6.08
CA ARG A 291 -4.05 -16.94 6.00
C ARG A 291 -4.71 -16.91 4.62
N GLY A 292 -3.93 -16.98 3.56
CA GLY A 292 -4.46 -17.07 2.20
C GLY A 292 -5.29 -18.35 1.96
N LYS A 293 -5.00 -19.45 2.66
CA LYS A 293 -5.83 -20.66 2.64
C LYS A 293 -7.11 -20.52 3.46
N GLN A 294 -7.08 -19.77 4.56
CA GLN A 294 -8.28 -19.48 5.37
C GLN A 294 -9.26 -18.55 4.66
N ALA A 295 -8.78 -17.71 3.75
CA ALA A 295 -9.63 -16.89 2.88
C ALA A 295 -10.24 -17.70 1.70
N ASN A 296 -9.79 -18.94 1.48
CA ASN A 296 -10.31 -19.88 0.50
C ASN A 296 -10.55 -21.22 1.21
N PRO A 297 -11.76 -21.51 1.72
CA PRO A 297 -12.14 -22.85 2.13
C PRO A 297 -12.17 -23.82 0.96
#